data_c15b5bf8fd828f9b590695097bfa2d2a
#
_entry.id   c15b5bf8fd828f9b590695097bfa2d2a
#
_cell.length_a   1.000
_cell.length_b   1.000
_cell.length_c   1.000
_cell.angle_alpha   90.00
_cell.angle_beta   90.00
_cell.angle_gamma   90.00
#
_symmetry.space_group_name_H-M   'P 1'
#
loop_
_entity.id
_entity.type
_entity.pdbx_description
1 polymer ?
#
loop_
_entity_poly.entity_id
_entity_poly.type
_entity_poly.pdbx_seq_one_letter_code
_entity_poly.pdbx_strand_id
1 'polypeptide(L)'
;MREHARQPAAAESAASPWREIVTSFFKVGSTAYGGPAILGMLQAEFQEARQWVTKPRFLEGVALVNLLPGATMVQLSIFLGYVRAGWRGGLLAGLCFSVPGFVVMLALALAYATLGVHPMVRGALYGLGPVVLGVFVLAVSRLGSSVLRALPHRLIAIAAALAALASPLGTVTILLLAGAVGLFLFHSRRLGGVARVR
;
A
#
# COMPACT_ATOMS: atom_id res chain seq x y z
N MET A 1 5.10 41.45 -24.37
CA MET A 1 5.73 40.26 -24.94
C MET A 1 5.22 39.09 -24.14
N ARG A 2 4.23 38.35 -24.67
CA ARG A 2 3.64 37.16 -23.99
C ARG A 2 4.27 35.93 -24.63
N GLU A 3 5.20 35.35 -23.96
CA GLU A 3 5.81 34.09 -24.34
C GLU A 3 4.87 32.95 -23.87
N HIS A 4 4.01 32.53 -24.79
CA HIS A 4 3.22 31.32 -24.66
C HIS A 4 4.21 30.14 -24.70
N ALA A 5 4.58 29.64 -23.56
CA ALA A 5 5.25 28.33 -23.43
C ALA A 5 4.37 27.27 -24.10
N ARG A 6 4.75 26.90 -25.33
CA ARG A 6 4.21 25.74 -26.04
C ARG A 6 4.48 24.52 -25.18
N GLN A 7 3.42 23.98 -24.59
CA GLN A 7 3.45 22.61 -24.13
C GLN A 7 3.82 21.73 -25.32
N PRO A 8 4.84 20.86 -25.21
CA PRO A 8 5.09 19.90 -26.27
C PRO A 8 3.86 18.99 -26.36
N ALA A 9 3.25 19.00 -27.55
CA ALA A 9 2.16 18.10 -27.89
C ALA A 9 2.62 16.67 -27.60
N ALA A 10 2.04 16.05 -26.58
CA ALA A 10 2.17 14.64 -26.34
C ALA A 10 1.72 13.93 -27.61
N ALA A 11 2.63 13.17 -28.23
CA ALA A 11 2.34 12.34 -29.36
C ALA A 11 1.09 11.51 -29.05
N GLU A 12 0.02 11.77 -29.77
CA GLU A 12 -1.24 11.03 -29.74
C GLU A 12 -0.94 9.56 -30.08
N SER A 13 -0.79 8.76 -29.04
CA SER A 13 -0.97 7.33 -29.19
C SER A 13 -2.44 7.12 -29.54
N ALA A 14 -2.71 6.65 -30.77
CA ALA A 14 -4.04 6.42 -31.35
C ALA A 14 -4.86 5.31 -30.63
N ALA A 15 -4.45 4.90 -29.44
CA ALA A 15 -5.16 3.98 -28.59
C ALA A 15 -6.15 4.76 -27.70
N SER A 16 -7.42 4.33 -27.67
CA SER A 16 -8.41 4.95 -26.79
C SER A 16 -7.89 4.93 -25.35
N PRO A 17 -8.12 5.99 -24.55
CA PRO A 17 -7.62 6.08 -23.17
C PRO A 17 -8.04 4.87 -22.30
N TRP A 18 -9.15 4.24 -22.63
CA TRP A 18 -9.66 3.04 -21.97
C TRP A 18 -8.77 1.80 -22.18
N ARG A 19 -8.31 1.59 -23.42
CA ARG A 19 -7.40 0.48 -23.73
C ARG A 19 -6.06 0.66 -23.05
N GLU A 20 -5.56 1.88 -23.00
CA GLU A 20 -4.31 2.17 -22.28
C GLU A 20 -4.44 1.88 -20.79
N ILE A 21 -5.55 2.31 -20.15
CA ILE A 21 -5.80 2.04 -18.73
C ILE A 21 -5.84 0.53 -18.49
N VAL A 22 -6.67 -0.19 -19.26
CA VAL A 22 -6.84 -1.64 -19.08
C VAL A 22 -5.50 -2.37 -19.22
N THR A 23 -4.79 -2.16 -20.34
CA THR A 23 -3.55 -2.90 -20.62
C THR A 23 -2.45 -2.59 -19.61
N SER A 24 -2.31 -1.32 -19.21
CA SER A 24 -1.24 -0.91 -18.30
C SER A 24 -1.49 -1.41 -16.87
N PHE A 25 -2.68 -1.21 -16.34
CA PHE A 25 -2.98 -1.65 -14.97
C PHE A 25 -3.08 -3.16 -14.85
N PHE A 26 -3.58 -3.85 -15.89
CA PHE A 26 -3.56 -5.31 -15.93
C PHE A 26 -2.13 -5.85 -15.97
N LYS A 27 -1.25 -5.27 -16.80
CA LYS A 27 0.17 -5.62 -16.87
C LYS A 27 0.85 -5.42 -15.51
N VAL A 28 0.70 -4.25 -14.90
CA VAL A 28 1.30 -3.97 -13.59
C VAL A 28 0.71 -4.90 -12.52
N GLY A 29 -0.60 -5.10 -12.48
CA GLY A 29 -1.25 -6.00 -11.54
C GLY A 29 -0.83 -7.47 -11.68
N SER A 30 -0.47 -7.91 -12.90
CA SER A 30 0.00 -9.28 -13.17
C SER A 30 1.46 -9.51 -12.82
N THR A 31 2.30 -8.47 -12.88
CA THR A 31 3.75 -8.59 -12.73
C THR A 31 4.28 -8.06 -11.40
N ALA A 32 3.49 -7.24 -10.72
CA ALA A 32 3.92 -6.54 -9.52
C ALA A 32 3.61 -7.35 -8.25
N TYR A 33 4.61 -7.99 -7.70
CA TYR A 33 4.54 -8.68 -6.42
C TYR A 33 5.40 -7.95 -5.38
N GLY A 34 4.76 -7.52 -4.27
CA GLY A 34 5.43 -6.86 -3.14
C GLY A 34 5.30 -5.32 -3.15
N GLY A 35 4.96 -4.75 -1.97
CA GLY A 35 4.57 -3.35 -1.82
C GLY A 35 5.52 -2.29 -2.39
N PRO A 36 6.81 -2.22 -1.98
CA PRO A 36 7.74 -1.20 -2.49
C PRO A 36 8.06 -1.34 -3.98
N ALA A 37 8.11 -2.57 -4.49
CA ALA A 37 8.37 -2.82 -5.91
C ALA A 37 7.21 -2.32 -6.79
N ILE A 38 5.96 -2.49 -6.34
CA ILE A 38 4.77 -2.00 -7.06
C ILE A 38 4.80 -0.48 -7.17
N LEU A 39 5.19 0.23 -6.12
CA LEU A 39 5.30 1.68 -6.15
C LEU A 39 6.30 2.15 -7.21
N GLY A 40 7.47 1.51 -7.27
CA GLY A 40 8.47 1.78 -8.31
C GLY A 40 7.96 1.49 -9.72
N MET A 41 7.23 0.39 -9.91
CA MET A 41 6.64 0.05 -11.21
C MET A 41 5.55 1.04 -11.63
N LEU A 42 4.68 1.48 -10.71
CA LEU A 42 3.68 2.50 -11.00
C LEU A 42 4.33 3.84 -11.35
N GLN A 43 5.43 4.20 -10.66
CA GLN A 43 6.18 5.40 -10.97
C GLN A 43 6.81 5.31 -12.36
N ALA A 44 7.55 4.26 -12.65
CA ALA A 44 8.22 4.05 -13.94
C ALA A 44 7.21 4.03 -15.11
N GLU A 45 6.10 3.32 -14.97
CA GLU A 45 5.11 3.19 -16.05
C GLU A 45 4.32 4.49 -16.26
N PHE A 46 3.78 5.12 -15.18
CA PHE A 46 2.81 6.21 -15.33
C PHE A 46 3.42 7.61 -15.21
N GLN A 47 4.53 7.78 -14.50
CA GLN A 47 5.21 9.07 -14.38
C GLN A 47 6.35 9.21 -15.39
N GLU A 48 7.17 8.17 -15.59
CA GLU A 48 8.37 8.26 -16.43
C GLU A 48 8.08 7.88 -17.89
N ALA A 49 7.51 6.71 -18.15
CA ALA A 49 7.30 6.21 -19.50
C ALA A 49 6.07 6.87 -20.18
N ARG A 50 4.93 6.92 -19.50
CA ARG A 50 3.68 7.44 -20.09
C ARG A 50 3.40 8.90 -19.80
N GLN A 51 4.06 9.48 -18.82
CA GLN A 51 3.91 10.89 -18.42
C GLN A 51 2.44 11.31 -18.14
N TRP A 52 1.61 10.38 -17.61
CA TRP A 52 0.23 10.70 -17.24
C TRP A 52 0.15 11.67 -16.07
N VAL A 53 1.15 11.65 -15.22
CA VAL A 53 1.26 12.52 -14.04
C VAL A 53 2.68 13.09 -13.94
N THR A 54 2.77 14.33 -13.48
CA THR A 54 4.07 14.93 -13.11
C THR A 54 4.57 14.34 -11.79
N LYS A 55 5.88 14.41 -11.56
CA LYS A 55 6.50 13.91 -10.32
C LYS A 55 5.86 14.50 -9.04
N PRO A 56 5.61 15.83 -8.95
CA PRO A 56 4.91 16.39 -7.79
C PRO A 56 3.51 15.79 -7.60
N ARG A 57 2.75 15.64 -8.68
CA ARG A 57 1.39 15.08 -8.62
C ARG A 57 1.36 13.60 -8.24
N PHE A 58 2.36 12.84 -8.67
CA PHE A 58 2.53 11.45 -8.24
C PHE A 58 2.80 11.36 -6.73
N LEU A 59 3.71 12.20 -6.21
CA LEU A 59 4.04 12.24 -4.77
C LEU A 59 2.86 12.70 -3.92
N GLU A 60 2.06 13.66 -4.39
CA GLU A 60 0.78 14.05 -3.75
C GLU A 60 -0.18 12.85 -3.66
N GLY A 61 -0.32 12.08 -4.74
CA GLY A 61 -1.11 10.86 -4.76
C GLY A 61 -0.62 9.84 -3.74
N VAL A 62 0.69 9.60 -3.68
CA VAL A 62 1.29 8.69 -2.70
C VAL A 62 1.04 9.18 -1.27
N ALA A 63 1.19 10.47 -1.01
CA ALA A 63 0.91 11.04 0.31
C ALA A 63 -0.57 10.88 0.69
N LEU A 64 -1.48 11.16 -0.24
CA LEU A 64 -2.93 11.04 -0.02
C LEU A 64 -3.35 9.61 0.31
N VAL A 65 -2.90 8.61 -0.47
CA VAL A 65 -3.28 7.21 -0.23
C VAL A 65 -2.67 6.64 1.05
N ASN A 66 -1.53 7.16 1.50
CA ASN A 66 -0.93 6.77 2.78
C ASN A 66 -1.69 7.31 4.00
N LEU A 67 -2.55 8.31 3.84
CA LEU A 67 -3.45 8.81 4.90
C LEU A 67 -4.70 7.95 5.05
N LEU A 68 -5.07 7.20 4.01
CA LEU A 68 -6.27 6.37 4.00
C LEU A 68 -5.92 4.93 4.40
N PRO A 69 -6.64 4.35 5.36
CA PRO A 69 -6.46 2.93 5.69
C PRO A 69 -6.91 2.07 4.51
N GLY A 70 -6.09 1.06 4.13
CA GLY A 70 -6.46 0.12 3.07
C GLY A 70 -5.29 -0.31 2.18
N ALA A 71 -5.61 -0.89 1.03
CA ALA A 71 -4.64 -1.37 0.05
C ALA A 71 -4.03 -0.21 -0.74
N THR A 72 -2.99 0.41 -0.21
CA THR A 72 -2.34 1.62 -0.73
C THR A 72 -2.06 1.58 -2.23
N MET A 73 -1.60 0.43 -2.75
CA MET A 73 -1.26 0.30 -4.18
C MET A 73 -2.51 0.26 -5.08
N VAL A 74 -3.61 -0.34 -4.61
CA VAL A 74 -4.91 -0.29 -5.30
C VAL A 74 -5.45 1.15 -5.31
N GLN A 75 -5.38 1.83 -4.17
CA GLN A 75 -5.81 3.23 -4.05
C GLN A 75 -4.98 4.15 -4.96
N LEU A 76 -3.66 3.94 -5.04
CA LEU A 76 -2.78 4.69 -5.94
C LEU A 76 -3.12 4.41 -7.40
N SER A 77 -3.44 3.16 -7.75
CA SER A 77 -3.90 2.80 -9.10
C SER A 77 -5.21 3.49 -9.47
N ILE A 78 -6.16 3.54 -8.53
CA ILE A 78 -7.42 4.28 -8.69
C ILE A 78 -7.14 5.78 -8.90
N PHE A 79 -6.25 6.36 -8.10
CA PHE A 79 -5.88 7.77 -8.24
C PHE A 79 -5.27 8.08 -9.61
N LEU A 80 -4.33 7.27 -10.09
CA LEU A 80 -3.69 7.43 -11.39
C LEU A 80 -4.70 7.29 -12.55
N GLY A 81 -5.59 6.31 -12.46
CA GLY A 81 -6.68 6.14 -13.43
C GLY A 81 -7.67 7.30 -13.41
N TYR A 82 -7.96 7.85 -12.22
CA TYR A 82 -8.80 9.05 -12.08
C TYR A 82 -8.17 10.28 -12.72
N VAL A 83 -6.88 10.49 -12.55
CA VAL A 83 -6.17 11.62 -13.19
C VAL A 83 -6.20 11.49 -14.72
N ARG A 84 -6.17 10.27 -15.28
CA ARG A 84 -6.17 10.02 -16.73
C ARG A 84 -7.54 10.17 -17.38
N ALA A 85 -8.60 9.63 -16.78
CA ALA A 85 -9.93 9.53 -17.41
C ALA A 85 -11.11 9.72 -16.42
N GLY A 86 -10.90 10.50 -15.36
CA GLY A 86 -11.93 10.78 -14.36
C GLY A 86 -12.35 9.55 -13.54
N TRP A 87 -13.53 9.62 -12.90
CA TRP A 87 -13.98 8.61 -11.95
C TRP A 87 -14.11 7.19 -12.57
N ARG A 88 -14.55 7.12 -13.84
CA ARG A 88 -14.63 5.85 -14.57
C ARG A 88 -13.26 5.26 -14.84
N GLY A 89 -12.26 6.11 -15.16
CA GLY A 89 -10.87 5.71 -15.32
C GLY A 89 -10.29 5.16 -14.02
N GLY A 90 -10.59 5.79 -12.89
CA GLY A 90 -10.17 5.32 -11.57
C GLY A 90 -10.75 3.94 -11.22
N LEU A 91 -12.06 3.76 -11.41
CA LEU A 91 -12.72 2.48 -11.16
C LEU A 91 -12.14 1.36 -12.03
N LEU A 92 -11.98 1.62 -13.32
CA LEU A 92 -11.41 0.67 -14.27
C LEU A 92 -9.97 0.31 -13.93
N ALA A 93 -9.15 1.29 -13.56
CA ALA A 93 -7.76 1.07 -13.15
C ALA A 93 -7.65 0.18 -11.90
N GLY A 94 -8.46 0.46 -10.88
CA GLY A 94 -8.51 -0.36 -9.66
C GLY A 94 -8.95 -1.80 -9.93
N LEU A 95 -9.98 -1.99 -10.76
CA LEU A 95 -10.44 -3.32 -11.17
C LEU A 95 -9.36 -4.07 -11.95
N CYS A 96 -8.80 -3.46 -13.01
CA CYS A 96 -7.78 -4.09 -13.83
C CYS A 96 -6.50 -4.43 -13.06
N PHE A 97 -6.14 -3.62 -12.08
CA PHE A 97 -5.02 -3.89 -11.20
C PHE A 97 -5.30 -5.07 -10.24
N SER A 98 -6.52 -5.20 -9.74
CA SER A 98 -6.88 -6.21 -8.74
C SER A 98 -7.25 -7.56 -9.35
N VAL A 99 -7.78 -7.60 -10.57
CA VAL A 99 -8.26 -8.82 -11.23
C VAL A 99 -7.20 -9.92 -11.35
N PRO A 100 -5.95 -9.65 -11.76
CA PRO A 100 -4.94 -10.71 -11.87
C PRO A 100 -4.69 -11.41 -10.53
N GLY A 101 -4.52 -10.63 -9.46
CA GLY A 101 -4.35 -11.18 -8.11
C GLY A 101 -5.57 -11.97 -7.63
N PHE A 102 -6.76 -11.47 -7.90
CA PHE A 102 -8.01 -12.17 -7.57
C PHE A 102 -8.10 -13.50 -8.30
N VAL A 103 -7.83 -13.55 -9.60
CA VAL A 103 -7.88 -14.78 -10.40
C VAL A 103 -6.88 -15.81 -9.89
N VAL A 104 -5.64 -15.40 -9.58
CA VAL A 104 -4.62 -16.31 -9.02
C VAL A 104 -5.07 -16.85 -7.67
N MET A 105 -5.59 -16.00 -6.78
CA MET A 105 -6.08 -16.44 -5.47
C MET A 105 -7.28 -17.37 -5.58
N LEU A 106 -8.21 -17.08 -6.49
CA LEU A 106 -9.36 -17.93 -6.75
C LEU A 106 -8.93 -19.31 -7.30
N ALA A 107 -8.02 -19.34 -8.25
CA ALA A 107 -7.48 -20.57 -8.81
C ALA A 107 -6.78 -21.42 -7.73
N LEU A 108 -5.97 -20.79 -6.88
CA LEU A 108 -5.33 -21.47 -5.75
C LEU A 108 -6.35 -21.99 -4.73
N ALA A 109 -7.39 -21.21 -4.43
CA ALA A 109 -8.45 -21.64 -3.51
C ALA A 109 -9.23 -22.85 -4.06
N LEU A 110 -9.57 -22.83 -5.35
CA LEU A 110 -10.23 -23.96 -6.03
C LEU A 110 -9.30 -25.18 -6.08
N ALA A 111 -8.04 -24.98 -6.41
CA ALA A 111 -7.05 -26.07 -6.40
C ALA A 111 -6.90 -26.66 -5.00
N TYR A 112 -6.88 -25.84 -3.96
CA TYR A 112 -6.87 -26.31 -2.58
C TYR A 112 -8.13 -27.09 -2.21
N ALA A 113 -9.30 -26.59 -2.59
CA ALA A 113 -10.58 -27.25 -2.30
C ALA A 113 -10.69 -28.63 -2.98
N THR A 114 -10.14 -28.77 -4.20
CA THR A 114 -10.22 -30.02 -4.98
C THR A 114 -9.06 -30.97 -4.70
N LEU A 115 -7.85 -30.46 -4.50
CA LEU A 115 -6.60 -31.24 -4.37
C LEU A 115 -6.08 -31.27 -2.93
N GLY A 116 -6.63 -30.47 -2.02
CA GLY A 116 -6.13 -30.31 -0.64
C GLY A 116 -6.14 -31.58 0.22
N VAL A 117 -6.87 -32.60 -0.22
CA VAL A 117 -6.89 -33.94 0.42
C VAL A 117 -5.65 -34.75 0.03
N HIS A 118 -4.93 -34.35 -1.03
CA HIS A 118 -3.75 -35.10 -1.48
C HIS A 118 -2.55 -34.87 -0.54
N PRO A 119 -1.91 -35.95 -0.02
CA PRO A 119 -0.83 -35.81 0.95
C PRO A 119 0.32 -34.89 0.51
N MET A 120 0.62 -34.90 -0.78
CA MET A 120 1.70 -34.10 -1.36
C MET A 120 1.41 -32.59 -1.33
N VAL A 121 0.15 -32.19 -1.62
CA VAL A 121 -0.30 -30.78 -1.56
C VAL A 121 -0.32 -30.31 -0.11
N ARG A 122 -0.77 -31.16 0.80
CA ARG A 122 -0.79 -30.88 2.22
C ARG A 122 0.64 -30.69 2.77
N GLY A 123 1.59 -31.53 2.37
CA GLY A 123 2.99 -31.40 2.75
C GLY A 123 3.62 -30.08 2.24
N ALA A 124 3.34 -29.70 0.99
CA ALA A 124 3.81 -28.44 0.41
C ALA A 124 3.24 -27.22 1.15
N LEU A 125 1.97 -27.23 1.51
CA LEU A 125 1.33 -26.14 2.27
C LEU A 125 1.88 -26.05 3.71
N TYR A 126 2.15 -27.18 4.36
CA TYR A 126 2.82 -27.20 5.66
C TYR A 126 4.22 -26.59 5.59
N GLY A 127 4.98 -26.84 4.50
CA GLY A 127 6.28 -26.22 4.26
C GLY A 127 6.23 -24.72 4.01
N LEU A 128 5.14 -24.19 3.46
CA LEU A 128 4.95 -22.74 3.25
C LEU A 128 4.70 -21.98 4.55
N GLY A 129 4.12 -22.61 5.57
CA GLY A 129 3.81 -21.96 6.84
C GLY A 129 5.01 -21.25 7.49
N PRO A 130 6.15 -21.93 7.73
CA PRO A 130 7.36 -21.31 8.26
C PRO A 130 7.91 -20.16 7.39
N VAL A 131 7.79 -20.28 6.05
CA VAL A 131 8.25 -19.23 5.13
C VAL A 131 7.40 -17.97 5.28
N VAL A 132 6.07 -18.11 5.33
CA VAL A 132 5.15 -16.98 5.56
C VAL A 132 5.42 -16.33 6.90
N LEU A 133 5.64 -17.13 7.95
CA LEU A 133 5.99 -16.62 9.28
C LEU A 133 7.32 -15.85 9.25
N GLY A 134 8.35 -16.38 8.56
CA GLY A 134 9.63 -15.70 8.39
C GLY A 134 9.51 -14.36 7.67
N VAL A 135 8.74 -14.30 6.58
CA VAL A 135 8.45 -13.06 5.85
C VAL A 135 7.69 -12.06 6.73
N PHE A 136 6.72 -12.54 7.51
CA PHE A 136 5.97 -11.70 8.45
C PHE A 136 6.87 -11.10 9.53
N VAL A 137 7.72 -11.90 10.17
CA VAL A 137 8.69 -11.43 11.16
C VAL A 137 9.65 -10.40 10.55
N LEU A 138 10.14 -10.64 9.34
CA LEU A 138 10.99 -9.69 8.62
C LEU A 138 10.26 -8.37 8.32
N ALA A 139 9.01 -8.43 7.90
CA ALA A 139 8.20 -7.24 7.65
C ALA A 139 7.97 -6.43 8.93
N VAL A 140 7.59 -7.10 10.03
CA VAL A 140 7.40 -6.46 11.34
C VAL A 140 8.70 -5.85 11.85
N SER A 141 9.84 -6.54 11.72
CA SER A 141 11.13 -6.03 12.17
C SER A 141 11.58 -4.79 11.36
N ARG A 142 11.36 -4.79 10.04
CA ARG A 142 11.66 -3.62 9.18
C ARG A 142 10.76 -2.42 9.49
N LEU A 143 9.46 -2.63 9.62
CA LEU A 143 8.53 -1.57 10.04
C LEU A 143 8.88 -1.06 11.44
N GLY A 144 9.09 -1.98 12.39
CA GLY A 144 9.46 -1.67 13.75
C GLY A 144 10.71 -0.81 13.83
N SER A 145 11.77 -1.17 13.11
CA SER A 145 13.02 -0.42 13.10
C SER A 145 12.88 1.01 12.54
N SER A 146 11.94 1.24 11.62
CA SER A 146 11.68 2.57 11.06
C SER A 146 10.86 3.46 11.99
N VAL A 147 9.89 2.90 12.70
CA VAL A 147 8.92 3.64 13.55
C VAL A 147 9.38 3.72 15.01
N LEU A 148 9.96 2.66 15.54
CA LEU A 148 10.34 2.52 16.95
C LEU A 148 11.74 3.09 17.25
N ARG A 149 12.05 4.29 16.75
CA ARG A 149 13.38 4.91 16.94
C ARG A 149 13.62 5.42 18.37
N ALA A 150 12.57 5.81 19.09
CA ALA A 150 12.69 6.33 20.45
C ALA A 150 12.17 5.32 21.48
N LEU A 151 12.80 5.29 22.66
CA LEU A 151 12.43 4.41 23.78
C LEU A 151 10.93 4.44 24.11
N PRO A 152 10.23 5.60 24.20
CA PRO A 152 8.82 5.61 24.52
C PRO A 152 7.94 4.92 23.48
N HIS A 153 8.31 4.98 22.18
CA HIS A 153 7.57 4.25 21.14
C HIS A 153 7.69 2.74 21.29
N ARG A 154 8.89 2.27 21.68
CA ARG A 154 9.13 0.83 21.95
C ARG A 154 8.31 0.34 23.13
N LEU A 155 8.26 1.12 24.21
CA LEU A 155 7.50 0.76 25.40
C LEU A 155 5.99 0.67 25.11
N ILE A 156 5.44 1.64 24.38
CA ILE A 156 4.03 1.63 23.98
C ILE A 156 3.73 0.43 23.08
N ALA A 157 4.60 0.12 22.13
CA ALA A 157 4.43 -1.01 21.22
C ALA A 157 4.49 -2.36 21.97
N ILE A 158 5.43 -2.52 22.91
CA ILE A 158 5.54 -3.72 23.75
C ILE A 158 4.31 -3.86 24.66
N ALA A 159 3.89 -2.78 25.32
CA ALA A 159 2.70 -2.78 26.15
C ALA A 159 1.43 -3.12 25.36
N ALA A 160 1.27 -2.56 24.15
CA ALA A 160 0.15 -2.88 23.28
C ALA A 160 0.18 -4.35 22.82
N ALA A 161 1.37 -4.91 22.49
CA ALA A 161 1.53 -6.30 22.11
C ALA A 161 1.22 -7.25 23.28
N LEU A 162 1.68 -6.94 24.48
CA LEU A 162 1.36 -7.72 25.69
C LEU A 162 -0.12 -7.65 26.02
N ALA A 163 -0.74 -6.46 25.91
CA ALA A 163 -2.18 -6.30 26.09
C ALA A 163 -2.99 -7.12 25.07
N ALA A 164 -2.52 -7.21 23.82
CA ALA A 164 -3.15 -8.00 22.77
C ALA A 164 -3.08 -9.52 23.04
N LEU A 165 -2.03 -9.97 23.73
CA LEU A 165 -1.86 -11.38 24.10
C LEU A 165 -2.60 -11.75 25.40
N ALA A 166 -2.66 -10.83 26.36
CA ALA A 166 -3.14 -11.12 27.72
C ALA A 166 -4.62 -10.74 27.94
N SER A 167 -5.21 -9.89 27.08
CA SER A 167 -6.57 -9.40 27.33
C SER A 167 -7.56 -9.84 26.24
N PRO A 168 -8.84 -10.11 26.62
CA PRO A 168 -9.89 -10.42 25.65
C PRO A 168 -10.37 -9.18 24.89
N LEU A 169 -9.70 -8.02 25.06
CA LEU A 169 -10.03 -6.79 24.37
C LEU A 169 -9.80 -6.92 22.86
N GLY A 170 -10.76 -6.47 22.07
CA GLY A 170 -10.62 -6.47 20.62
C GLY A 170 -9.43 -5.64 20.16
N THR A 171 -8.74 -6.08 19.11
CA THR A 171 -7.56 -5.41 18.53
C THR A 171 -7.77 -3.91 18.27
N VAL A 172 -8.97 -3.52 17.86
CA VAL A 172 -9.33 -2.11 17.61
C VAL A 172 -9.27 -1.28 18.89
N THR A 173 -9.76 -1.81 20.01
CA THR A 173 -9.73 -1.13 21.31
C THR A 173 -8.30 -0.91 21.78
N ILE A 174 -7.43 -1.92 21.62
CA ILE A 174 -6.02 -1.83 22.00
C ILE A 174 -5.29 -0.79 21.15
N LEU A 175 -5.56 -0.73 19.83
CA LEU A 175 -4.98 0.27 18.94
C LEU A 175 -5.44 1.69 19.29
N LEU A 176 -6.72 1.88 19.59
CA LEU A 176 -7.25 3.18 20.01
C LEU A 176 -6.65 3.64 21.35
N LEU A 177 -6.53 2.76 22.32
CA LEU A 177 -5.89 3.06 23.61
C LEU A 177 -4.41 3.39 23.45
N ALA A 178 -3.66 2.58 22.69
CA ALA A 178 -2.25 2.84 22.41
C ALA A 178 -2.06 4.16 21.66
N GLY A 179 -2.93 4.47 20.70
CA GLY A 179 -2.95 5.75 20.00
C GLY A 179 -3.24 6.93 20.89
N ALA A 180 -4.25 6.82 21.77
CA ALA A 180 -4.60 7.86 22.75
C ALA A 180 -3.46 8.12 23.75
N VAL A 181 -2.84 7.06 24.28
CA VAL A 181 -1.68 7.17 25.17
C VAL A 181 -0.50 7.82 24.46
N GLY A 182 -0.24 7.43 23.21
CA GLY A 182 0.79 8.03 22.37
C GLY A 182 0.54 9.52 22.16
N LEU A 183 -0.69 9.90 21.80
CA LEU A 183 -1.08 11.28 21.58
C LEU A 183 -0.91 12.13 22.86
N PHE A 184 -1.36 11.62 24.00
CA PHE A 184 -1.26 12.30 25.27
C PHE A 184 0.20 12.53 25.71
N LEU A 185 1.05 11.51 25.59
CA LEU A 185 2.47 11.59 25.95
C LEU A 185 3.26 12.53 25.04
N PHE A 186 2.91 12.60 23.75
CA PHE A 186 3.61 13.49 22.81
C PHE A 186 3.04 14.90 22.79
N HIS A 187 1.74 15.07 23.05
CA HIS A 187 1.14 16.40 23.19
C HIS A 187 1.69 17.15 24.41
N SER A 188 1.82 16.49 25.56
CA SER A 188 2.37 17.08 26.77
C SER A 188 3.86 17.50 26.63
N ARG A 189 4.63 16.78 25.82
CA ARG A 189 6.04 17.16 25.53
C ARG A 189 6.18 18.38 24.62
N ARG A 190 5.23 18.62 23.70
CA ARG A 190 5.23 19.85 22.88
C ARG A 190 4.95 21.11 23.72
N LEU A 191 4.09 21.02 24.71
CA LEU A 191 3.78 22.15 25.58
C LEU A 191 4.93 22.48 26.56
N GLY A 192 5.69 21.46 27.00
CA GLY A 192 6.88 21.68 27.86
C GLY A 192 8.09 22.26 27.14
N GLY A 193 8.20 22.10 25.81
CA GLY A 193 9.30 22.63 25.00
C GLY A 193 9.19 24.15 24.72
N VAL A 194 7.98 24.70 24.70
CA VAL A 194 7.75 26.15 24.45
C VAL A 194 8.01 26.98 25.71
N ALA A 195 7.94 26.39 26.90
CA ALA A 195 8.17 27.10 28.17
C ALA A 195 9.68 27.28 28.52
N ARG A 196 10.60 26.72 27.74
CA ARG A 196 12.05 26.77 28.00
C ARG A 196 12.84 27.75 27.13
N VAL A 197 12.15 28.53 26.30
CA VAL A 197 12.73 29.58 25.43
C VAL A 197 12.13 30.93 25.79
N ARG A 198 12.07 31.26 27.08
CA ARG A 198 11.90 32.61 27.60
C ARG A 198 12.92 32.87 28.71
#